data_9bc3f02d0a86f0731f41eed4de79e657
#
_entry.id   9bc3f02d0a86f0731f41eed4de79e657
#
_cell.length_a   1.000
_cell.length_b   1.000
_cell.length_c   1.000
_cell.angle_alpha   90.00
_cell.angle_beta   90.00
_cell.angle_gamma   90.00
#
_symmetry.space_group_name_H-M   'P 1'
#
loop_
_entity.id
_entity.type
_entity.pdbx_description
1 polymer ?
#
loop_
_entity_poly.entity_id
_entity_poly.type
_entity_poly.pdbx_seq_one_letter_code
_entity_poly.pdbx_strand_id
1 'polypeptide(L)'
;MTTVDSYLCGTSTTPLLHKTIGAMLAETAARYPDGEALVVLHQGVRWTWRELDARVDRLAAGLLGLGLQRGDRVGIWAPNCAEWVLVQLATARVGMILVSLNPAYRTSELEHALRLVGVRALITAEKFKSSDYISMLAEIAPEIRGCAGSTLRLATLPDLQWIIQLGSPRWPSLLDFESLAATDPVSFDDRAISPDDPVNIQFTSGTTGAPKGATLSHNNIINNGFFVGELIEFSAADRLCIPVPLYHCFGMVMAVLNCVTHGSTMIFPSDAFDPGAVLQAVEAERCTALFGVPTMFIAELSHPDFEKFDLSTLRTGVMAGALCPEDVMTHVMERMHMRDVSICYGMTETSPVSFQTRLDSDLATRVRTVGSVHPFIEAKVVDAEGVILPRGQAGELLVRGYSVMRGYWGQPEKTREAIDAGGWMHSGDLALVQEDGNVRIVGRLKDMIIRGGENIYPAEIENFLIKHPDIIDVSVFGVPHEKWGEEVCAWVRARRSIDVDELREYCTGRIAHFKIPTHLRCVDEFPMTVTGKVRKVEMRALEVGMKMEESR
;
A
#
# COMPACT_ATOMS: atom_id res chain seq x y z
N MET A 1 -17.65 32.61 19.25
CA MET A 1 -17.93 31.34 18.57
C MET A 1 -17.22 30.24 19.35
N THR A 2 -17.92 29.22 19.78
CA THR A 2 -17.28 28.05 20.40
C THR A 2 -16.47 27.34 19.32
N THR A 3 -15.16 27.29 19.46
CA THR A 3 -14.28 26.54 18.56
C THR A 3 -14.61 25.05 18.70
N VAL A 4 -14.80 24.37 17.57
CA VAL A 4 -14.99 22.90 17.52
C VAL A 4 -13.62 22.23 17.43
N ASP A 5 -13.39 21.26 18.28
CA ASP A 5 -12.12 20.52 18.33
C ASP A 5 -11.92 19.64 17.08
N SER A 6 -10.67 19.48 16.68
CA SER A 6 -10.23 18.57 15.62
C SER A 6 -10.19 17.13 16.15
N TYR A 7 -11.35 16.64 16.63
CA TYR A 7 -11.56 15.26 17.04
C TYR A 7 -12.72 14.67 16.25
N LEU A 8 -12.49 13.48 15.66
CA LEU A 8 -13.44 12.78 14.82
C LEU A 8 -13.65 11.35 15.33
N CYS A 9 -14.87 10.85 15.21
CA CYS A 9 -15.21 9.46 15.48
C CYS A 9 -16.09 8.95 14.35
N GLY A 10 -15.63 7.93 13.65
CA GLY A 10 -16.36 7.30 12.58
C GLY A 10 -17.46 6.39 13.10
N THR A 11 -18.67 6.57 12.58
CA THR A 11 -19.84 5.77 12.94
C THR A 11 -20.34 4.95 11.76
N SER A 12 -20.96 3.81 12.06
CA SER A 12 -21.65 2.98 11.07
C SER A 12 -22.79 2.23 11.73
N THR A 13 -23.86 1.97 10.96
CA THR A 13 -24.93 1.03 11.34
C THR A 13 -24.54 -0.42 11.08
N THR A 14 -23.57 -0.66 10.18
CA THR A 14 -22.98 -1.98 9.92
C THR A 14 -21.90 -2.26 10.97
N PRO A 15 -21.99 -3.35 11.75
CA PRO A 15 -21.03 -3.65 12.79
C PRO A 15 -19.69 -4.14 12.21
N LEU A 16 -18.64 -4.15 13.07
CA LEU A 16 -17.38 -4.82 12.78
C LEU A 16 -17.60 -6.32 12.57
N LEU A 17 -16.85 -6.90 11.63
CA LEU A 17 -16.79 -8.33 11.39
C LEU A 17 -15.90 -8.99 12.46
N HIS A 18 -16.49 -9.66 13.44
CA HIS A 18 -15.72 -10.43 14.42
C HIS A 18 -15.42 -11.83 13.90
N LYS A 19 -14.62 -11.93 12.82
CA LYS A 19 -14.33 -13.16 12.09
C LYS A 19 -12.87 -13.23 11.68
N THR A 20 -12.38 -14.45 11.53
CA THR A 20 -11.11 -14.69 10.84
C THR A 20 -11.31 -14.60 9.32
N ILE A 21 -10.23 -14.33 8.58
CA ILE A 21 -10.26 -14.31 7.10
C ILE A 21 -10.66 -15.69 6.57
N GLY A 22 -10.18 -16.78 7.19
CA GLY A 22 -10.56 -18.14 6.80
C GLY A 22 -12.05 -18.40 6.93
N ALA A 23 -12.68 -18.00 8.06
CA ALA A 23 -14.13 -18.12 8.26
C ALA A 23 -14.91 -17.26 7.25
N MET A 24 -14.45 -16.04 6.96
CA MET A 24 -15.10 -15.16 5.99
C MET A 24 -15.07 -15.75 4.58
N LEU A 25 -13.93 -16.32 4.16
CA LEU A 25 -13.82 -17.01 2.88
C LEU A 25 -14.81 -18.18 2.77
N ALA A 26 -14.90 -19.02 3.79
CA ALA A 26 -15.83 -20.15 3.81
C ALA A 26 -17.29 -19.70 3.70
N GLU A 27 -17.68 -18.64 4.41
CA GLU A 27 -19.02 -18.06 4.30
C GLU A 27 -19.30 -17.51 2.89
N THR A 28 -18.34 -16.82 2.28
CA THR A 28 -18.46 -16.27 0.94
C THR A 28 -18.57 -17.38 -0.10
N ALA A 29 -17.75 -18.44 0.01
CA ALA A 29 -17.82 -19.61 -0.85
C ALA A 29 -19.13 -20.38 -0.70
N ALA A 30 -19.67 -20.47 0.51
CA ALA A 30 -20.99 -21.07 0.75
C ALA A 30 -22.14 -20.23 0.18
N ARG A 31 -22.01 -18.88 0.22
CA ARG A 31 -23.04 -17.95 -0.25
C ARG A 31 -23.05 -17.81 -1.78
N TYR A 32 -21.88 -17.84 -2.41
CA TYR A 32 -21.69 -17.60 -3.85
C TYR A 32 -20.86 -18.71 -4.53
N PRO A 33 -21.17 -20.00 -4.33
CA PRO A 33 -20.27 -21.11 -4.68
C PRO A 33 -19.86 -21.14 -6.15
N ASP A 34 -20.76 -20.79 -7.05
CA ASP A 34 -20.57 -20.86 -8.51
C ASP A 34 -20.24 -19.48 -9.12
N GLY A 35 -20.16 -18.41 -8.29
CA GLY A 35 -19.67 -17.10 -8.70
C GLY A 35 -18.18 -17.12 -8.97
N GLU A 36 -17.71 -16.37 -9.96
CA GLU A 36 -16.28 -16.20 -10.21
C GLU A 36 -15.63 -15.47 -9.03
N ALA A 37 -14.59 -16.07 -8.47
CA ALA A 37 -13.81 -15.49 -7.38
C ALA A 37 -12.53 -14.83 -7.88
N LEU A 38 -11.81 -15.53 -8.78
CA LEU A 38 -10.46 -15.15 -9.20
C LEU A 38 -10.28 -15.41 -10.69
N VAL A 39 -9.83 -14.36 -11.39
CA VAL A 39 -9.42 -14.41 -12.79
C VAL A 39 -8.01 -13.83 -12.88
N VAL A 40 -7.04 -14.61 -13.36
CA VAL A 40 -5.65 -14.18 -13.56
C VAL A 40 -5.30 -14.37 -15.03
N LEU A 41 -5.37 -13.28 -15.79
CA LEU A 41 -5.34 -13.34 -17.26
C LEU A 41 -4.02 -13.86 -17.80
N HIS A 42 -2.91 -13.40 -17.28
CA HIS A 42 -1.57 -13.81 -17.74
C HIS A 42 -1.22 -15.28 -17.41
N GLN A 43 -1.97 -15.91 -16.48
CA GLN A 43 -1.81 -17.33 -16.15
C GLN A 43 -2.92 -18.20 -16.77
N GLY A 44 -3.97 -17.60 -17.37
CA GLY A 44 -5.15 -18.33 -17.85
C GLY A 44 -5.96 -18.98 -16.74
N VAL A 45 -5.86 -18.48 -15.51
CA VAL A 45 -6.56 -19.02 -14.35
C VAL A 45 -7.93 -18.37 -14.22
N ARG A 46 -8.94 -19.20 -13.92
CA ARG A 46 -10.31 -18.77 -13.63
C ARG A 46 -10.92 -19.74 -12.64
N TRP A 47 -11.21 -19.25 -11.42
CA TRP A 47 -11.79 -20.07 -10.35
C TRP A 47 -13.06 -19.45 -9.79
N THR A 48 -14.03 -20.31 -9.48
CA THR A 48 -15.20 -19.98 -8.67
C THR A 48 -14.83 -19.86 -7.19
N TRP A 49 -15.72 -19.29 -6.38
CA TRP A 49 -15.54 -19.23 -4.92
C TRP A 49 -15.38 -20.60 -4.29
N ARG A 50 -16.14 -21.60 -4.74
CA ARG A 50 -16.02 -23.01 -4.32
C ARG A 50 -14.65 -23.59 -4.65
N GLU A 51 -14.16 -23.35 -5.86
CA GLU A 51 -12.84 -23.85 -6.28
C GLU A 51 -11.70 -23.16 -5.54
N LEU A 52 -11.82 -21.85 -5.31
CA LEU A 52 -10.83 -21.09 -4.53
C LEU A 52 -10.75 -21.62 -3.09
N ASP A 53 -11.89 -21.79 -2.42
CA ASP A 53 -11.98 -22.29 -1.04
C ASP A 53 -11.37 -23.71 -0.92
N ALA A 54 -11.73 -24.62 -1.85
CA ALA A 54 -11.17 -25.97 -1.88
C ALA A 54 -9.66 -25.99 -2.14
N ARG A 55 -9.12 -25.10 -2.95
CA ARG A 55 -7.68 -24.96 -3.21
C ARG A 55 -6.95 -24.41 -1.98
N VAL A 56 -7.57 -23.47 -1.29
CA VAL A 56 -7.08 -22.91 -0.01
C VAL A 56 -6.95 -24.01 1.03
N ASP A 57 -7.94 -24.88 1.16
CA ASP A 57 -7.90 -26.01 2.10
C ASP A 57 -6.77 -27.00 1.77
N ARG A 58 -6.53 -27.29 0.50
CA ARG A 58 -5.43 -28.16 0.06
C ARG A 58 -4.06 -27.58 0.37
N LEU A 59 -3.85 -26.30 0.03
CA LEU A 59 -2.60 -25.61 0.34
C LEU A 59 -2.37 -25.52 1.85
N ALA A 60 -3.42 -25.23 2.62
CA ALA A 60 -3.36 -25.21 4.09
C ALA A 60 -2.94 -26.58 4.65
N ALA A 61 -3.50 -27.68 4.13
CA ALA A 61 -3.10 -29.05 4.49
C ALA A 61 -1.63 -29.32 4.14
N GLY A 62 -1.19 -28.89 2.96
CA GLY A 62 0.21 -29.00 2.54
C GLY A 62 1.17 -28.28 3.49
N LEU A 63 0.85 -27.03 3.87
CA LEU A 63 1.66 -26.26 4.82
C LEU A 63 1.71 -26.91 6.20
N LEU A 64 0.59 -27.43 6.71
CA LEU A 64 0.55 -28.21 7.96
C LEU A 64 1.37 -29.51 7.85
N GLY A 65 1.34 -30.18 6.68
CA GLY A 65 2.11 -31.38 6.39
C GLY A 65 3.63 -31.19 6.44
N LEU A 66 4.11 -29.95 6.25
CA LEU A 66 5.51 -29.57 6.44
C LEU A 66 5.89 -29.40 7.93
N GLY A 67 4.94 -29.56 8.86
CA GLY A 67 5.15 -29.35 10.29
C GLY A 67 5.07 -27.88 10.72
N LEU A 68 4.61 -26.98 9.85
CA LEU A 68 4.34 -25.60 10.21
C LEU A 68 3.11 -25.54 11.14
N GLN A 69 3.13 -24.59 12.06
CA GLN A 69 2.13 -24.46 13.11
C GLN A 69 1.53 -23.03 13.13
N ARG A 70 0.43 -22.86 13.85
CA ARG A 70 -0.15 -21.55 14.13
C ARG A 70 0.92 -20.59 14.67
N GLY A 71 0.94 -19.37 14.13
CA GLY A 71 1.94 -18.36 14.46
C GLY A 71 3.26 -18.47 13.70
N ASP A 72 3.49 -19.54 12.93
CA ASP A 72 4.66 -19.61 12.05
C ASP A 72 4.54 -18.60 10.90
N ARG A 73 5.67 -18.02 10.52
CA ARG A 73 5.77 -17.01 9.46
C ARG A 73 6.06 -17.69 8.14
N VAL A 74 5.14 -17.48 7.20
CA VAL A 74 5.25 -17.96 5.81
C VAL A 74 5.48 -16.75 4.91
N GLY A 75 6.66 -16.65 4.34
CA GLY A 75 7.00 -15.56 3.39
C GLY A 75 6.47 -15.88 2.00
N ILE A 76 6.01 -14.85 1.29
CA ILE A 76 5.78 -14.91 -0.15
C ILE A 76 6.58 -13.82 -0.86
N TRP A 77 7.38 -14.24 -1.84
CA TRP A 77 8.23 -13.37 -2.66
C TRP A 77 7.98 -13.63 -4.14
N ALA A 78 6.94 -13.00 -4.64
CA ALA A 78 6.43 -13.19 -5.99
C ALA A 78 5.72 -11.91 -6.50
N PRO A 79 5.63 -11.72 -7.82
CA PRO A 79 4.72 -10.74 -8.42
C PRO A 79 3.25 -11.14 -8.22
N ASN A 80 2.31 -10.36 -8.79
CA ASN A 80 0.90 -10.73 -8.76
C ASN A 80 0.65 -12.04 -9.51
N CYS A 81 0.08 -13.03 -8.83
CA CYS A 81 -0.25 -14.33 -9.38
C CYS A 81 -1.38 -15.00 -8.56
N ALA A 82 -1.97 -16.06 -9.09
CA ALA A 82 -3.03 -16.81 -8.41
C ALA A 82 -2.54 -17.42 -7.10
N GLU A 83 -1.31 -17.92 -7.10
CA GLU A 83 -0.67 -18.56 -5.97
C GLU A 83 -0.50 -17.58 -4.80
N TRP A 84 -0.29 -16.29 -5.09
CA TRP A 84 -0.21 -15.25 -4.06
C TRP A 84 -1.51 -15.16 -3.25
N VAL A 85 -2.65 -15.14 -3.95
CA VAL A 85 -3.99 -15.14 -3.31
C VAL A 85 -4.22 -16.42 -2.51
N LEU A 86 -3.83 -17.58 -3.07
CA LEU A 86 -3.93 -18.85 -2.36
C LEU A 86 -3.12 -18.86 -1.06
N VAL A 87 -1.88 -18.37 -1.10
CA VAL A 87 -0.99 -18.33 0.08
C VAL A 87 -1.55 -17.40 1.16
N GLN A 88 -2.06 -16.22 0.77
CA GLN A 88 -2.70 -15.30 1.71
C GLN A 88 -3.86 -15.95 2.44
N LEU A 89 -4.73 -16.63 1.72
CA LEU A 89 -5.93 -17.22 2.29
C LEU A 89 -5.64 -18.53 3.04
N ALA A 90 -4.69 -19.36 2.55
CA ALA A 90 -4.32 -20.62 3.19
C ALA A 90 -3.58 -20.41 4.52
N THR A 91 -2.64 -19.44 4.58
CA THR A 91 -1.98 -19.10 5.85
C THR A 91 -2.98 -18.57 6.87
N ALA A 92 -3.90 -17.70 6.46
CA ALA A 92 -4.96 -17.18 7.32
C ALA A 92 -5.92 -18.28 7.81
N ARG A 93 -6.20 -19.30 6.97
CA ARG A 93 -7.08 -20.44 7.29
C ARG A 93 -6.59 -21.26 8.47
N VAL A 94 -5.29 -21.41 8.61
CA VAL A 94 -4.67 -22.25 9.66
C VAL A 94 -3.90 -21.47 10.72
N GLY A 95 -4.09 -20.15 10.76
CA GLY A 95 -3.50 -19.27 11.77
C GLY A 95 -1.99 -19.06 11.65
N MET A 96 -1.42 -19.29 10.47
CA MET A 96 -0.06 -18.88 10.13
C MET A 96 -0.02 -17.40 9.77
N ILE A 97 1.16 -16.79 9.86
CA ILE A 97 1.34 -15.37 9.60
C ILE A 97 2.00 -15.19 8.23
N LEU A 98 1.25 -14.60 7.28
CA LEU A 98 1.80 -14.24 5.98
C LEU A 98 2.82 -13.11 6.12
N VAL A 99 3.99 -13.26 5.52
CA VAL A 99 5.01 -12.22 5.40
C VAL A 99 5.08 -11.76 3.95
N SER A 100 4.61 -10.54 3.68
CA SER A 100 4.58 -9.97 2.35
C SER A 100 5.94 -9.37 2.00
N LEU A 101 6.67 -9.99 1.08
CA LEU A 101 8.00 -9.54 0.65
C LEU A 101 7.91 -8.75 -0.65
N ASN A 102 8.59 -7.60 -0.68
CA ASN A 102 8.60 -6.76 -1.88
C ASN A 102 9.36 -7.45 -3.04
N PRO A 103 8.74 -7.65 -4.21
CA PRO A 103 9.37 -8.27 -5.38
C PRO A 103 10.66 -7.60 -5.84
N ALA A 104 10.89 -6.34 -5.49
CA ALA A 104 12.09 -5.61 -5.86
C ALA A 104 13.21 -5.68 -4.82
N TYR A 105 13.04 -6.37 -3.70
CA TYR A 105 14.12 -6.55 -2.73
C TYR A 105 15.33 -7.20 -3.37
N ARG A 106 16.51 -6.70 -2.96
CA ARG A 106 17.81 -7.31 -3.28
C ARG A 106 18.27 -8.17 -2.09
N THR A 107 19.40 -8.80 -2.24
CA THR A 107 19.91 -9.80 -1.27
C THR A 107 19.95 -9.28 0.17
N SER A 108 20.46 -8.07 0.41
CA SER A 108 20.56 -7.52 1.77
C SER A 108 19.21 -7.21 2.41
N GLU A 109 18.26 -6.68 1.62
CA GLU A 109 16.92 -6.35 2.10
C GLU A 109 16.10 -7.63 2.36
N LEU A 110 16.24 -8.61 1.47
CA LEU A 110 15.60 -9.92 1.62
C LEU A 110 16.13 -10.64 2.87
N GLU A 111 17.46 -10.74 3.03
CA GLU A 111 18.08 -11.33 4.22
C GLU A 111 17.58 -10.66 5.49
N HIS A 112 17.60 -9.32 5.53
CA HIS A 112 17.11 -8.56 6.67
C HIS A 112 15.65 -8.90 6.99
N ALA A 113 14.78 -8.92 5.99
CA ALA A 113 13.36 -9.18 6.17
C ALA A 113 13.11 -10.61 6.69
N LEU A 114 13.74 -11.62 6.09
CA LEU A 114 13.60 -13.01 6.49
C LEU A 114 14.07 -13.26 7.93
N ARG A 115 15.19 -12.66 8.31
CA ARG A 115 15.77 -12.78 9.66
C ARG A 115 14.95 -12.03 10.71
N LEU A 116 14.54 -10.78 10.42
CA LEU A 116 13.85 -9.94 11.40
C LEU A 116 12.59 -10.61 11.92
N VAL A 117 11.83 -11.26 11.06
CA VAL A 117 10.56 -11.88 11.45
C VAL A 117 10.66 -13.39 11.64
N GLY A 118 11.83 -13.99 11.38
CA GLY A 118 12.06 -15.42 11.53
C GLY A 118 11.15 -16.24 10.61
N VAL A 119 11.23 -16.01 9.30
CA VAL A 119 10.45 -16.76 8.30
C VAL A 119 10.82 -18.22 8.34
N ARG A 120 9.82 -19.11 8.48
CA ARG A 120 10.03 -20.58 8.53
C ARG A 120 9.85 -21.27 7.19
N ALA A 121 8.94 -20.78 6.36
CA ALA A 121 8.77 -21.23 4.99
C ALA A 121 8.73 -20.03 4.06
N LEU A 122 9.42 -20.10 2.93
CA LEU A 122 9.43 -19.07 1.90
C LEU A 122 8.86 -19.63 0.61
N ILE A 123 7.76 -19.07 0.14
CA ILE A 123 7.20 -19.35 -1.17
C ILE A 123 7.73 -18.28 -2.12
N THR A 124 8.36 -18.68 -3.22
CA THR A 124 9.04 -17.75 -4.11
C THR A 124 8.84 -18.08 -5.58
N ALA A 125 8.68 -17.03 -6.41
CA ALA A 125 8.83 -17.17 -7.86
C ALA A 125 10.29 -17.53 -8.21
N GLU A 126 10.53 -18.02 -9.41
CA GLU A 126 11.88 -18.27 -9.89
C GLU A 126 12.62 -16.95 -10.15
N LYS A 127 11.92 -16.01 -10.80
CA LYS A 127 12.47 -14.72 -11.22
C LYS A 127 11.37 -13.67 -11.34
N PHE A 128 11.76 -12.41 -11.30
CA PHE A 128 10.88 -11.29 -11.66
C PHE A 128 11.70 -10.17 -12.29
N LYS A 129 11.32 -9.73 -13.50
CA LYS A 129 12.08 -8.78 -14.31
C LYS A 129 13.55 -9.23 -14.45
N SER A 130 14.51 -8.41 -14.02
CA SER A 130 15.94 -8.72 -14.05
C SER A 130 16.44 -9.49 -12.82
N SER A 131 15.60 -9.77 -11.82
CA SER A 131 15.98 -10.44 -10.57
C SER A 131 15.75 -11.95 -10.68
N ASP A 132 16.82 -12.74 -10.58
CA ASP A 132 16.77 -14.19 -10.40
C ASP A 132 16.72 -14.51 -8.90
N TYR A 133 15.51 -14.75 -8.39
CA TYR A 133 15.27 -14.92 -6.96
C TYR A 133 15.97 -16.11 -6.36
N ILE A 134 15.99 -17.21 -7.10
CA ILE A 134 16.62 -18.45 -6.64
C ILE A 134 18.14 -18.27 -6.52
N SER A 135 18.76 -17.58 -7.49
CA SER A 135 20.20 -17.25 -7.40
C SER A 135 20.50 -16.30 -6.25
N MET A 136 19.66 -15.29 -6.02
CA MET A 136 19.80 -14.36 -4.89
C MET A 136 19.68 -15.06 -3.54
N LEU A 137 18.76 -16.03 -3.38
CA LEU A 137 18.67 -16.86 -2.17
C LEU A 137 19.94 -17.69 -1.95
N ALA A 138 20.52 -18.23 -3.02
CA ALA A 138 21.77 -18.98 -2.93
C ALA A 138 23.02 -18.11 -2.73
N GLU A 139 22.96 -16.81 -2.99
CA GLU A 139 23.99 -15.85 -2.56
C GLU A 139 23.92 -15.61 -1.04
N ILE A 140 22.71 -15.49 -0.49
CA ILE A 140 22.49 -15.32 0.96
C ILE A 140 22.86 -16.60 1.73
N ALA A 141 22.47 -17.77 1.21
CA ALA A 141 22.65 -19.07 1.85
C ALA A 141 23.08 -20.14 0.81
N PRO A 142 24.39 -20.25 0.52
CA PRO A 142 24.92 -21.17 -0.49
C PRO A 142 24.57 -22.66 -0.26
N GLU A 143 24.29 -23.03 0.97
CA GLU A 143 23.89 -24.39 1.39
C GLU A 143 22.63 -24.86 0.67
N ILE A 144 21.78 -23.96 0.21
CA ILE A 144 20.53 -24.26 -0.53
C ILE A 144 20.83 -25.14 -1.76
N ARG A 145 21.98 -25.00 -2.41
CA ARG A 145 22.35 -25.77 -3.60
C ARG A 145 22.65 -27.23 -3.32
N GLY A 146 23.10 -27.54 -2.11
CA GLY A 146 23.61 -28.86 -1.73
C GLY A 146 22.70 -29.71 -0.84
N CYS A 147 21.64 -29.14 -0.28
CA CYS A 147 20.69 -29.89 0.55
C CYS A 147 19.74 -30.70 -0.34
N ALA A 148 19.53 -31.95 -0.05
CA ALA A 148 18.57 -32.80 -0.75
C ALA A 148 17.52 -33.33 0.23
N GLY A 149 16.25 -33.03 -0.06
CA GLY A 149 15.08 -33.75 0.49
C GLY A 149 14.82 -33.65 2.00
N SER A 150 15.41 -32.70 2.73
CA SER A 150 15.23 -32.53 4.17
C SER A 150 15.00 -31.06 4.55
N THR A 151 14.49 -30.86 5.76
CA THR A 151 14.40 -29.52 6.37
C THR A 151 15.74 -28.78 6.25
N LEU A 152 15.71 -27.56 5.69
CA LEU A 152 16.91 -26.76 5.50
C LEU A 152 17.53 -26.36 6.85
N ARG A 153 18.86 -26.27 6.87
CA ARG A 153 19.65 -25.76 8.00
C ARG A 153 20.65 -24.76 7.45
N LEU A 154 20.27 -23.50 7.48
CA LEU A 154 21.01 -22.40 6.86
C LEU A 154 21.69 -21.57 7.95
N ALA A 155 23.00 -21.31 7.82
CA ALA A 155 23.74 -20.54 8.81
C ALA A 155 23.28 -19.06 8.88
N THR A 156 22.99 -18.47 7.73
CA THR A 156 22.53 -17.06 7.62
C THR A 156 21.05 -16.90 7.92
N LEU A 157 20.23 -17.92 7.68
CA LEU A 157 18.76 -17.90 7.84
C LEU A 157 18.32 -19.08 8.72
N PRO A 158 18.64 -19.10 10.03
CA PRO A 158 18.49 -20.28 10.89
C PRO A 158 17.03 -20.72 11.10
N ASP A 159 16.07 -19.81 10.95
CA ASP A 159 14.64 -20.10 11.07
C ASP A 159 14.04 -20.67 9.79
N LEU A 160 14.66 -20.42 8.62
CA LEU A 160 14.13 -20.82 7.33
C LEU A 160 14.34 -22.32 7.10
N GLN A 161 13.25 -23.08 7.16
CA GLN A 161 13.24 -24.54 7.06
C GLN A 161 12.82 -25.04 5.67
N TRP A 162 12.00 -24.28 4.97
CA TRP A 162 11.42 -24.67 3.70
C TRP A 162 11.48 -23.52 2.69
N ILE A 163 11.89 -23.83 1.47
CA ILE A 163 11.75 -22.97 0.30
C ILE A 163 10.90 -23.71 -0.71
N ILE A 164 9.76 -23.08 -1.06
CA ILE A 164 8.76 -23.64 -1.99
C ILE A 164 8.79 -22.76 -3.24
N GLN A 165 9.17 -23.34 -4.37
CA GLN A 165 9.27 -22.61 -5.63
C GLN A 165 7.97 -22.71 -6.43
N LEU A 166 7.51 -21.59 -6.93
CA LEU A 166 6.46 -21.51 -7.95
C LEU A 166 7.05 -21.95 -9.29
N GLY A 167 6.37 -22.88 -9.97
CA GLY A 167 6.90 -23.57 -11.14
C GLY A 167 7.90 -24.67 -10.77
N SER A 168 8.64 -25.19 -11.76
CA SER A 168 9.54 -26.32 -11.57
C SER A 168 10.73 -25.99 -10.67
N PRO A 169 10.95 -26.70 -9.56
CA PRO A 169 12.07 -26.46 -8.66
C PRO A 169 13.43 -26.57 -9.36
N ARG A 170 14.27 -25.55 -9.20
CA ARG A 170 15.62 -25.49 -9.79
C ARG A 170 16.60 -26.47 -9.13
N TRP A 171 16.44 -26.72 -7.84
CA TRP A 171 17.31 -27.61 -7.05
C TRP A 171 16.51 -28.59 -6.21
N PRO A 172 17.07 -29.78 -5.91
CA PRO A 172 16.40 -30.81 -5.10
C PRO A 172 16.05 -30.39 -3.66
N SER A 173 16.64 -29.29 -3.18
CA SER A 173 16.36 -28.71 -1.87
C SER A 173 15.09 -27.86 -1.85
N LEU A 174 14.55 -27.50 -3.01
CA LEU A 174 13.34 -26.70 -3.15
C LEU A 174 12.13 -27.60 -3.32
N LEU A 175 11.03 -27.26 -2.66
CA LEU A 175 9.77 -27.95 -2.82
C LEU A 175 8.99 -27.38 -4.00
N ASP A 176 8.24 -28.25 -4.66
CA ASP A 176 7.33 -27.89 -5.73
C ASP A 176 6.01 -27.38 -5.13
N PHE A 177 5.61 -26.17 -5.51
CA PHE A 177 4.37 -25.53 -5.03
C PHE A 177 3.13 -26.33 -5.43
N GLU A 178 3.07 -26.82 -6.68
CA GLU A 178 1.89 -27.55 -7.18
C GLU A 178 1.68 -28.86 -6.42
N SER A 179 2.76 -29.57 -6.12
CA SER A 179 2.70 -30.78 -5.31
C SER A 179 2.18 -30.48 -3.90
N LEU A 180 2.60 -29.38 -3.30
CA LEU A 180 2.13 -28.96 -1.98
C LEU A 180 0.65 -28.55 -2.01
N ALA A 181 0.24 -27.79 -3.04
CA ALA A 181 -1.13 -27.34 -3.23
C ALA A 181 -2.12 -28.44 -3.66
N ALA A 182 -1.60 -29.62 -4.05
CA ALA A 182 -2.39 -30.80 -4.38
C ALA A 182 -2.63 -31.74 -3.18
N THR A 183 -2.13 -31.38 -1.98
CA THR A 183 -2.30 -32.21 -0.77
C THR A 183 -3.79 -32.38 -0.44
N ASP A 184 -4.18 -33.59 -0.04
CA ASP A 184 -5.57 -33.84 0.37
C ASP A 184 -5.91 -33.02 1.61
N PRO A 185 -7.10 -32.39 1.63
CA PRO A 185 -7.54 -31.57 2.76
C PRO A 185 -7.57 -32.36 4.06
N VAL A 186 -7.14 -31.72 5.15
CA VAL A 186 -7.24 -32.26 6.50
C VAL A 186 -8.17 -31.41 7.34
N SER A 187 -8.85 -32.00 8.31
CA SER A 187 -9.63 -31.21 9.24
C SER A 187 -8.71 -30.48 10.21
N PHE A 188 -8.97 -29.21 10.44
CA PHE A 188 -8.29 -28.39 11.45
C PHE A 188 -9.33 -27.65 12.28
N ASP A 189 -8.97 -27.32 13.52
CA ASP A 189 -9.86 -26.56 14.40
C ASP A 189 -9.64 -25.06 14.19
N ASP A 190 -10.45 -24.45 13.34
CA ASP A 190 -10.44 -23.01 13.05
C ASP A 190 -10.95 -22.16 14.24
N ARG A 191 -11.72 -22.77 15.17
CA ARG A 191 -12.21 -22.09 16.39
C ARG A 191 -11.08 -21.73 17.36
N ALA A 192 -9.92 -22.36 17.21
CA ALA A 192 -8.74 -22.01 17.99
C ALA A 192 -8.11 -20.68 17.55
N ILE A 193 -8.47 -20.15 16.35
CA ILE A 193 -7.90 -18.91 15.80
C ILE A 193 -8.78 -17.73 16.20
N SER A 194 -8.18 -16.74 16.88
CA SER A 194 -8.87 -15.51 17.24
C SER A 194 -8.84 -14.48 16.10
N PRO A 195 -9.89 -13.70 15.88
CA PRO A 195 -9.85 -12.52 15.01
C PRO A 195 -8.72 -11.53 15.35
N ASP A 196 -8.27 -11.51 16.60
CA ASP A 196 -7.18 -10.66 17.05
C ASP A 196 -5.79 -11.27 16.91
N ASP A 197 -5.68 -12.52 16.44
CA ASP A 197 -4.38 -13.12 16.14
C ASP A 197 -3.67 -12.40 15.00
N PRO A 198 -2.33 -12.29 15.05
CA PRO A 198 -1.53 -11.83 13.92
C PRO A 198 -1.76 -12.72 12.70
N VAL A 199 -2.00 -12.12 11.55
CA VAL A 199 -2.21 -12.85 10.28
C VAL A 199 -1.30 -12.37 9.16
N ASN A 200 -0.77 -11.15 9.29
CA ASN A 200 0.09 -10.58 8.27
C ASN A 200 1.19 -9.71 8.87
N ILE A 201 2.37 -9.78 8.30
CA ILE A 201 3.47 -8.84 8.55
C ILE A 201 3.81 -8.18 7.21
N GLN A 202 3.71 -6.84 7.16
CA GLN A 202 4.11 -6.05 6.01
C GLN A 202 5.28 -5.14 6.35
N PHE A 203 6.26 -5.11 5.45
CA PHE A 203 7.41 -4.24 5.61
C PHE A 203 7.09 -2.83 5.13
N THR A 204 7.38 -1.85 6.00
CA THR A 204 7.29 -0.44 5.65
C THR A 204 8.69 0.11 5.41
N SER A 205 8.84 0.96 4.38
CA SER A 205 10.05 1.71 4.15
C SER A 205 10.19 2.76 5.25
N GLY A 206 10.94 2.46 6.30
CA GLY A 206 11.28 3.44 7.32
C GLY A 206 12.06 4.61 6.70
N THR A 207 11.67 5.83 7.02
CA THR A 207 12.38 7.05 6.55
C THR A 207 13.81 7.17 7.09
N THR A 208 14.22 6.31 8.02
CA THR A 208 15.47 6.43 8.79
C THR A 208 16.30 5.14 8.86
N GLY A 209 16.03 4.10 8.04
CA GLY A 209 16.81 2.87 8.14
C GLY A 209 16.16 1.63 7.52
N ALA A 210 16.55 0.46 8.00
CA ALA A 210 16.05 -0.82 7.54
C ALA A 210 14.53 -0.95 7.67
N PRO A 211 13.86 -1.68 6.77
CA PRO A 211 12.41 -1.90 6.80
C PRO A 211 11.93 -2.46 8.15
N LYS A 212 10.77 -2.01 8.61
CA LYS A 212 10.11 -2.47 9.83
C LYS A 212 8.92 -3.35 9.47
N GLY A 213 8.69 -4.44 10.19
CA GLY A 213 7.56 -5.34 9.96
C GLY A 213 6.33 -4.95 10.78
N ALA A 214 5.38 -4.23 10.19
CA ALA A 214 4.09 -3.92 10.80
C ALA A 214 3.25 -5.20 10.91
N THR A 215 2.79 -5.54 12.11
CA THR A 215 2.03 -6.76 12.42
C THR A 215 0.55 -6.46 12.47
N LEU A 216 -0.22 -7.10 11.60
CA LEU A 216 -1.65 -6.89 11.41
C LEU A 216 -2.43 -8.15 11.80
N SER A 217 -3.56 -7.98 12.48
CA SER A 217 -4.47 -9.08 12.85
C SER A 217 -5.54 -9.31 11.79
N HIS A 218 -6.26 -10.43 11.87
CA HIS A 218 -7.44 -10.66 11.04
C HIS A 218 -8.43 -9.51 11.21
N ASN A 219 -8.72 -9.10 12.46
CA ASN A 219 -9.66 -8.03 12.77
C ASN A 219 -9.25 -6.70 12.12
N ASN A 220 -7.95 -6.37 12.12
CA ASN A 220 -7.46 -5.17 11.47
C ASN A 220 -7.81 -5.15 9.98
N ILE A 221 -7.35 -6.17 9.23
CA ILE A 221 -7.36 -6.11 7.77
C ILE A 221 -8.69 -6.54 7.14
N ILE A 222 -9.44 -7.48 7.77
CA ILE A 222 -10.73 -7.90 7.22
C ILE A 222 -11.76 -6.76 7.29
N ASN A 223 -11.83 -6.06 8.42
CA ASN A 223 -12.72 -4.92 8.57
C ASN A 223 -12.33 -3.75 7.68
N ASN A 224 -11.03 -3.53 7.49
CA ASN A 224 -10.56 -2.46 6.61
C ASN A 224 -10.94 -2.73 5.15
N GLY A 225 -10.71 -3.94 4.65
CA GLY A 225 -11.16 -4.35 3.31
C GLY A 225 -12.68 -4.27 3.16
N PHE A 226 -13.43 -4.71 4.18
CA PHE A 226 -14.88 -4.63 4.21
C PHE A 226 -15.40 -3.19 4.11
N PHE A 227 -14.96 -2.28 4.98
CA PHE A 227 -15.45 -0.90 4.94
C PHE A 227 -14.99 -0.10 3.73
N VAL A 228 -13.84 -0.44 3.13
CA VAL A 228 -13.48 0.14 1.82
C VAL A 228 -14.54 -0.20 0.78
N GLY A 229 -15.00 -1.45 0.73
CA GLY A 229 -16.05 -1.89 -0.18
C GLY A 229 -17.43 -1.30 0.13
N GLU A 230 -17.86 -1.32 1.40
CA GLU A 230 -19.12 -0.71 1.82
C GLU A 230 -19.24 0.76 1.38
N LEU A 231 -18.14 1.53 1.51
CA LEU A 231 -18.13 2.95 1.19
C LEU A 231 -18.10 3.27 -0.32
N ILE A 232 -17.88 2.28 -1.17
CA ILE A 232 -18.00 2.37 -2.63
C ILE A 232 -19.13 1.48 -3.17
N GLU A 233 -20.04 1.04 -2.28
CA GLU A 233 -21.21 0.23 -2.60
C GLU A 233 -20.88 -1.04 -3.41
N PHE A 234 -19.87 -1.78 -2.94
CA PHE A 234 -19.45 -3.04 -3.55
C PHE A 234 -20.46 -4.16 -3.27
N SER A 235 -20.57 -5.08 -4.22
CA SER A 235 -21.49 -6.22 -4.15
C SER A 235 -20.91 -7.42 -4.89
N ALA A 236 -21.58 -8.57 -4.79
CA ALA A 236 -21.21 -9.79 -5.52
C ALA A 236 -21.33 -9.66 -7.05
N ALA A 237 -22.00 -8.61 -7.55
CA ALA A 237 -22.08 -8.33 -8.98
C ALA A 237 -20.84 -7.60 -9.52
N ASP A 238 -19.98 -7.10 -8.64
CA ASP A 238 -18.83 -6.31 -9.05
C ASP A 238 -17.63 -7.16 -9.46
N ARG A 239 -16.88 -6.63 -10.40
CA ARG A 239 -15.67 -7.21 -10.98
C ARG A 239 -14.54 -6.21 -10.88
N LEU A 240 -13.60 -6.47 -9.95
CA LEU A 240 -12.52 -5.54 -9.63
C LEU A 240 -11.27 -5.86 -10.44
N CYS A 241 -10.83 -4.92 -11.28
CA CYS A 241 -9.49 -4.96 -11.88
C CYS A 241 -8.44 -4.53 -10.87
N ILE A 242 -7.42 -5.37 -10.66
CA ILE A 242 -6.40 -5.23 -9.61
C ILE A 242 -5.00 -5.18 -10.24
N PRO A 243 -4.55 -4.04 -10.77
CA PRO A 243 -3.17 -3.86 -11.23
C PRO A 243 -2.19 -3.54 -10.09
N VAL A 244 -2.72 -3.17 -8.93
CA VAL A 244 -1.91 -2.83 -7.74
C VAL A 244 -1.23 -4.07 -7.15
N PRO A 245 -0.01 -3.91 -6.59
CA PRO A 245 0.77 -5.06 -6.13
C PRO A 245 0.19 -5.70 -4.87
N LEU A 246 0.14 -7.04 -4.86
CA LEU A 246 -0.36 -7.85 -3.75
C LEU A 246 0.52 -7.81 -2.50
N TYR A 247 1.83 -7.55 -2.64
CA TYR A 247 2.72 -7.44 -1.48
C TYR A 247 2.44 -6.20 -0.61
N HIS A 248 1.58 -5.29 -1.07
CA HIS A 248 1.18 -4.08 -0.37
C HIS A 248 -0.27 -4.16 0.09
N CYS A 249 -0.62 -3.47 1.19
CA CYS A 249 -1.99 -3.40 1.71
C CYS A 249 -3.03 -2.98 0.67
N PHE A 250 -2.65 -2.17 -0.32
CA PHE A 250 -3.58 -1.76 -1.37
C PHE A 250 -4.10 -2.97 -2.15
N GLY A 251 -3.20 -3.90 -2.55
CA GLY A 251 -3.60 -5.12 -3.24
C GLY A 251 -4.24 -6.14 -2.29
N MET A 252 -3.53 -6.56 -1.26
CA MET A 252 -3.96 -7.69 -0.44
C MET A 252 -5.13 -7.38 0.51
N VAL A 253 -5.26 -6.15 0.99
CA VAL A 253 -6.35 -5.77 1.91
C VAL A 253 -7.47 -5.07 1.16
N MET A 254 -7.18 -3.88 0.58
CA MET A 254 -8.23 -3.06 -0.03
C MET A 254 -8.85 -3.73 -1.25
N ALA A 255 -8.10 -4.55 -2.01
CA ALA A 255 -8.65 -5.25 -3.16
C ALA A 255 -9.08 -6.68 -2.82
N VAL A 256 -8.15 -7.56 -2.42
CA VAL A 256 -8.47 -9.00 -2.20
C VAL A 256 -9.48 -9.19 -1.08
N LEU A 257 -9.27 -8.61 0.12
CA LEU A 257 -10.20 -8.82 1.23
C LEU A 257 -11.53 -8.08 1.04
N ASN A 258 -11.56 -6.98 0.30
CA ASN A 258 -12.81 -6.39 -0.16
C ASN A 258 -13.61 -7.40 -1.01
N CYS A 259 -12.99 -8.00 -2.01
CA CYS A 259 -13.67 -9.02 -2.83
C CYS A 259 -14.11 -10.22 -2.00
N VAL A 260 -13.28 -10.71 -1.07
CA VAL A 260 -13.64 -11.81 -0.17
C VAL A 260 -14.86 -11.47 0.69
N THR A 261 -14.97 -10.25 1.20
CA THR A 261 -16.09 -9.86 2.08
C THR A 261 -17.40 -9.60 1.34
N HIS A 262 -17.33 -9.20 0.06
CA HIS A 262 -18.52 -8.86 -0.74
C HIS A 262 -18.91 -9.94 -1.76
N GLY A 263 -18.07 -10.96 -1.97
CA GLY A 263 -18.30 -12.01 -2.96
C GLY A 263 -18.06 -11.55 -4.41
N SER A 264 -17.33 -10.44 -4.62
CA SER A 264 -17.02 -9.87 -5.93
C SER A 264 -15.81 -10.54 -6.59
N THR A 265 -15.70 -10.44 -7.90
CA THR A 265 -14.64 -11.09 -8.67
C THR A 265 -13.33 -10.30 -8.62
N MET A 266 -12.22 -10.96 -8.29
CA MET A 266 -10.85 -10.45 -8.39
C MET A 266 -10.30 -10.68 -9.79
N ILE A 267 -9.83 -9.64 -10.50
CA ILE A 267 -9.26 -9.74 -11.85
C ILE A 267 -7.87 -9.15 -11.86
N PHE A 268 -6.87 -9.99 -12.15
CA PHE A 268 -5.47 -9.59 -12.27
C PHE A 268 -5.08 -9.55 -13.75
N PRO A 269 -4.82 -8.35 -14.32
CA PRO A 269 -4.51 -8.21 -15.74
C PRO A 269 -3.13 -8.78 -16.11
N SER A 270 -2.14 -8.63 -15.23
CA SER A 270 -0.75 -9.00 -15.45
C SER A 270 -0.02 -9.24 -14.14
N ASP A 271 1.20 -9.75 -14.20
CA ASP A 271 2.07 -9.99 -13.04
C ASP A 271 2.63 -8.69 -12.42
N ALA A 272 2.69 -7.62 -13.23
CA ALA A 272 3.05 -6.27 -12.83
C ALA A 272 2.18 -5.27 -13.59
N PHE A 273 2.15 -4.01 -13.14
CA PHE A 273 1.39 -2.98 -13.83
C PHE A 273 1.85 -2.80 -15.29
N ASP A 274 0.89 -2.94 -16.20
CA ASP A 274 0.96 -2.63 -17.62
C ASP A 274 -0.34 -1.95 -18.04
N PRO A 275 -0.32 -0.68 -18.50
CA PRO A 275 -1.54 0.07 -18.78
C PRO A 275 -2.38 -0.54 -19.91
N GLY A 276 -1.73 -1.13 -20.94
CA GLY A 276 -2.45 -1.79 -22.02
C GLY A 276 -3.17 -3.05 -21.56
N ALA A 277 -2.50 -3.87 -20.71
CA ALA A 277 -3.11 -5.05 -20.12
C ALA A 277 -4.29 -4.69 -19.19
N VAL A 278 -4.21 -3.57 -18.45
CA VAL A 278 -5.33 -3.08 -17.62
C VAL A 278 -6.53 -2.71 -18.47
N LEU A 279 -6.34 -1.89 -19.51
CA LEU A 279 -7.42 -1.47 -20.41
C LEU A 279 -8.09 -2.67 -21.10
N GLN A 280 -7.27 -3.62 -21.59
CA GLN A 280 -7.76 -4.86 -22.19
C GLN A 280 -8.56 -5.72 -21.18
N ALA A 281 -8.07 -5.83 -19.94
CA ALA A 281 -8.76 -6.59 -18.90
C ALA A 281 -10.11 -5.96 -18.53
N VAL A 282 -10.17 -4.63 -18.43
CA VAL A 282 -11.42 -3.91 -18.15
C VAL A 282 -12.46 -4.22 -19.21
N GLU A 283 -12.12 -4.13 -20.49
CA GLU A 283 -13.02 -4.44 -21.59
C GLU A 283 -13.41 -5.91 -21.62
N ALA A 284 -12.41 -6.82 -21.68
CA ALA A 284 -12.64 -8.25 -21.89
C ALA A 284 -13.41 -8.90 -20.73
N GLU A 285 -13.11 -8.50 -19.49
CA GLU A 285 -13.75 -9.04 -18.29
C GLU A 285 -14.92 -8.18 -17.79
N ARG A 286 -15.26 -7.10 -18.53
CA ARG A 286 -16.33 -6.17 -18.18
C ARG A 286 -16.21 -5.71 -16.72
N CYS A 287 -15.02 -5.25 -16.34
CA CYS A 287 -14.76 -4.79 -14.98
C CYS A 287 -15.68 -3.62 -14.61
N THR A 288 -16.21 -3.64 -13.39
CA THR A 288 -17.08 -2.57 -12.86
C THR A 288 -16.31 -1.60 -11.98
N ALA A 289 -15.11 -2.02 -11.54
CA ALA A 289 -14.25 -1.23 -10.68
C ALA A 289 -12.77 -1.40 -11.04
N LEU A 290 -11.99 -0.35 -10.77
CA LEU A 290 -10.55 -0.33 -10.97
C LEU A 290 -9.87 0.37 -9.77
N PHE A 291 -8.85 -0.27 -9.20
CA PHE A 291 -8.03 0.31 -8.13
C PHE A 291 -6.66 0.67 -8.67
N GLY A 292 -6.17 1.86 -8.36
CA GLY A 292 -4.87 2.31 -8.84
C GLY A 292 -4.27 3.47 -8.04
N VAL A 293 -2.98 3.69 -8.25
CA VAL A 293 -2.34 4.94 -7.82
C VAL A 293 -2.44 5.98 -8.94
N PRO A 294 -2.36 7.29 -8.66
CA PRO A 294 -2.52 8.34 -9.69
C PRO A 294 -1.67 8.12 -10.95
N THR A 295 -0.42 7.67 -10.79
CA THR A 295 0.49 7.41 -11.92
C THR A 295 0.03 6.27 -12.82
N MET A 296 -0.71 5.28 -12.29
CA MET A 296 -1.31 4.21 -13.10
C MET A 296 -2.41 4.78 -13.97
N PHE A 297 -3.33 5.54 -13.41
CA PHE A 297 -4.40 6.22 -14.18
C PHE A 297 -3.85 7.17 -15.25
N ILE A 298 -2.79 7.92 -14.93
CA ILE A 298 -2.11 8.78 -15.93
C ILE A 298 -1.57 7.93 -17.09
N ALA A 299 -0.93 6.80 -16.81
CA ALA A 299 -0.39 5.91 -17.84
C ALA A 299 -1.49 5.27 -18.70
N GLU A 300 -2.59 4.85 -18.07
CA GLU A 300 -3.78 4.31 -18.74
C GLU A 300 -4.42 5.35 -19.66
N LEU A 301 -4.71 6.56 -19.16
CA LEU A 301 -5.28 7.68 -19.92
C LEU A 301 -4.38 8.15 -21.08
N SER A 302 -3.06 7.97 -20.94
CA SER A 302 -2.05 8.35 -21.95
C SER A 302 -1.73 7.22 -22.92
N HIS A 303 -2.35 6.04 -22.79
CA HIS A 303 -2.08 4.90 -23.65
C HIS A 303 -2.48 5.23 -25.10
N PRO A 304 -1.63 4.95 -26.12
CA PRO A 304 -1.89 5.31 -27.52
C PRO A 304 -3.23 4.77 -28.07
N ASP A 305 -3.64 3.63 -27.56
CA ASP A 305 -4.86 2.94 -27.99
C ASP A 305 -6.03 3.13 -27.01
N PHE A 306 -5.95 4.07 -26.06
CA PHE A 306 -6.96 4.28 -25.02
C PHE A 306 -8.40 4.34 -25.57
N GLU A 307 -8.61 5.12 -26.64
CA GLU A 307 -9.94 5.30 -27.26
C GLU A 307 -10.47 4.05 -27.98
N LYS A 308 -9.68 2.98 -28.09
CA LYS A 308 -10.12 1.71 -28.71
C LYS A 308 -10.80 0.77 -27.73
N PHE A 309 -10.64 0.98 -26.42
CA PHE A 309 -11.17 0.11 -25.40
C PHE A 309 -12.54 0.58 -24.90
N ASP A 310 -13.48 -0.36 -24.73
CA ASP A 310 -14.77 -0.10 -24.09
C ASP A 310 -14.65 -0.18 -22.57
N LEU A 311 -14.58 0.98 -21.92
CA LEU A 311 -14.51 1.11 -20.47
C LEU A 311 -15.88 1.43 -19.83
N SER A 312 -16.97 1.36 -20.59
CA SER A 312 -18.30 1.81 -20.17
C SER A 312 -18.91 1.02 -19.00
N THR A 313 -18.34 -0.14 -18.67
CA THR A 313 -18.76 -0.95 -17.51
C THR A 313 -18.20 -0.46 -16.19
N LEU A 314 -17.12 0.35 -16.20
CA LEU A 314 -16.58 0.93 -14.99
C LEU A 314 -17.58 1.91 -14.36
N ARG A 315 -17.77 1.81 -13.06
CA ARG A 315 -18.62 2.73 -12.28
C ARG A 315 -17.87 3.35 -11.10
N THR A 316 -17.00 2.58 -10.44
CA THR A 316 -16.36 2.95 -9.17
C THR A 316 -14.92 2.47 -9.10
N GLY A 317 -14.26 2.81 -8.03
CA GLY A 317 -12.91 2.38 -7.72
C GLY A 317 -12.23 3.25 -6.67
N VAL A 318 -10.93 2.99 -6.48
CA VAL A 318 -10.12 3.73 -5.51
C VAL A 318 -8.87 4.27 -6.19
N MET A 319 -8.63 5.57 -6.02
CA MET A 319 -7.37 6.23 -6.32
C MET A 319 -6.68 6.60 -5.01
N ALA A 320 -5.52 6.02 -4.72
CA ALA A 320 -4.85 6.20 -3.42
C ALA A 320 -3.33 6.08 -3.52
N GLY A 321 -2.64 6.28 -2.39
CA GLY A 321 -1.19 6.08 -2.25
C GLY A 321 -0.33 7.29 -2.55
N ALA A 322 -0.88 8.32 -3.20
CA ALA A 322 -0.25 9.61 -3.45
C ALA A 322 -1.31 10.72 -3.54
N LEU A 323 -0.88 11.96 -3.70
CA LEU A 323 -1.79 13.07 -4.00
C LEU A 323 -2.50 12.80 -5.34
N CYS A 324 -3.81 12.98 -5.38
CA CYS A 324 -4.65 12.75 -6.57
C CYS A 324 -4.88 14.10 -7.29
N PRO A 325 -4.26 14.33 -8.46
CA PRO A 325 -4.44 15.58 -9.19
C PRO A 325 -5.87 15.75 -9.69
N GLU A 326 -6.38 16.97 -9.63
CA GLU A 326 -7.76 17.31 -10.03
C GLU A 326 -8.05 16.93 -11.49
N ASP A 327 -7.10 17.23 -12.40
CA ASP A 327 -7.24 16.94 -13.83
C ASP A 327 -7.29 15.42 -14.09
N VAL A 328 -6.46 14.63 -13.39
CA VAL A 328 -6.47 13.17 -13.51
C VAL A 328 -7.80 12.62 -13.03
N MET A 329 -8.28 13.08 -11.87
CA MET A 329 -9.57 12.65 -11.32
C MET A 329 -10.71 12.98 -12.29
N THR A 330 -10.73 14.17 -12.86
CA THR A 330 -11.72 14.59 -13.86
C THR A 330 -11.72 13.67 -15.08
N HIS A 331 -10.54 13.40 -15.65
CA HIS A 331 -10.43 12.50 -16.80
C HIS A 331 -10.83 11.06 -16.47
N VAL A 332 -10.50 10.55 -15.28
CA VAL A 332 -10.95 9.22 -14.82
C VAL A 332 -12.48 9.17 -14.74
N MET A 333 -13.11 10.19 -14.18
CA MET A 333 -14.57 10.25 -14.09
C MET A 333 -15.25 10.37 -15.45
N GLU A 334 -14.72 11.18 -16.36
CA GLU A 334 -15.34 11.50 -17.65
C GLU A 334 -15.01 10.46 -18.73
N ARG A 335 -13.73 10.06 -18.88
CA ARG A 335 -13.25 9.22 -19.99
C ARG A 335 -13.19 7.73 -19.65
N MET A 336 -12.97 7.38 -18.34
CA MET A 336 -13.00 6.00 -17.89
C MET A 336 -14.35 5.61 -17.26
N HIS A 337 -15.35 6.51 -17.27
CA HIS A 337 -16.69 6.30 -16.73
C HIS A 337 -16.77 6.03 -15.22
N MET A 338 -15.69 6.17 -14.46
CA MET A 338 -15.62 5.94 -13.02
C MET A 338 -16.20 7.12 -12.23
N ARG A 339 -17.51 7.32 -12.28
CA ARG A 339 -18.18 8.45 -11.62
C ARG A 339 -18.03 8.45 -10.11
N ASP A 340 -17.96 7.26 -9.53
CA ASP A 340 -17.95 7.01 -8.09
C ASP A 340 -16.55 6.62 -7.60
N VAL A 341 -15.49 7.21 -8.18
CA VAL A 341 -14.12 6.99 -7.71
C VAL A 341 -13.90 7.65 -6.36
N SER A 342 -13.32 6.90 -5.42
CA SER A 342 -13.05 7.33 -4.05
C SER A 342 -11.55 7.50 -3.81
N ILE A 343 -11.18 8.47 -2.97
CA ILE A 343 -9.82 8.63 -2.47
C ILE A 343 -9.73 8.00 -1.09
N CYS A 344 -8.67 7.22 -0.85
CA CYS A 344 -8.36 6.63 0.44
C CYS A 344 -7.02 7.13 0.96
N TYR A 345 -6.96 7.42 2.25
CA TYR A 345 -5.74 7.80 2.96
C TYR A 345 -5.50 6.86 4.14
N GLY A 346 -4.24 6.54 4.34
CA GLY A 346 -3.75 5.78 5.47
C GLY A 346 -2.34 5.25 5.24
N MET A 347 -1.95 4.29 6.06
CA MET A 347 -0.61 3.72 6.09
C MET A 347 -0.67 2.24 6.48
N THR A 348 0.38 1.48 6.21
CA THR A 348 0.42 0.05 6.56
C THR A 348 0.08 -0.18 8.03
N GLU A 349 0.56 0.69 8.90
CA GLU A 349 0.35 0.67 10.35
C GLU A 349 -1.12 0.92 10.76
N THR A 350 -1.98 1.33 9.81
CA THR A 350 -3.44 1.51 10.02
C THR A 350 -4.30 0.64 9.08
N SER A 351 -3.74 -0.40 8.47
CA SER A 351 -4.40 -1.59 7.87
C SER A 351 -5.18 -1.48 6.54
N PRO A 352 -5.00 -0.59 5.57
CA PRO A 352 -4.25 0.64 5.63
C PRO A 352 -5.12 1.90 5.81
N VAL A 353 -6.46 1.84 5.56
CA VAL A 353 -7.31 3.02 5.37
C VAL A 353 -7.84 3.56 6.70
N SER A 354 -7.60 4.84 6.92
CA SER A 354 -8.16 5.60 8.06
C SER A 354 -9.19 6.63 7.62
N PHE A 355 -9.08 7.13 6.37
CA PHE A 355 -10.01 8.11 5.80
C PHE A 355 -10.35 7.75 4.37
N GLN A 356 -11.58 8.05 3.96
CA GLN A 356 -12.07 7.81 2.62
C GLN A 356 -13.10 8.87 2.20
N THR A 357 -13.04 9.35 0.95
CA THR A 357 -14.05 10.25 0.41
C THR A 357 -15.34 9.49 0.14
N ARG A 358 -16.47 10.13 0.41
CA ARG A 358 -17.80 9.55 0.19
C ARG A 358 -18.23 9.70 -1.27
N LEU A 359 -19.12 8.84 -1.73
CA LEU A 359 -19.61 8.87 -3.11
C LEU A 359 -20.45 10.11 -3.44
N ASP A 360 -21.10 10.69 -2.43
CA ASP A 360 -21.85 11.95 -2.52
C ASP A 360 -20.98 13.20 -2.44
N SER A 361 -19.67 13.07 -2.20
CA SER A 361 -18.74 14.21 -2.20
C SER A 361 -18.58 14.78 -3.60
N ASP A 362 -18.54 16.11 -3.70
CA ASP A 362 -18.20 16.79 -4.95
C ASP A 362 -16.72 16.58 -5.34
N LEU A 363 -16.37 16.90 -6.58
CA LEU A 363 -15.00 16.75 -7.10
C LEU A 363 -13.99 17.53 -6.26
N ALA A 364 -14.33 18.77 -5.86
CA ALA A 364 -13.42 19.60 -5.08
C ALA A 364 -13.09 18.99 -3.72
N THR A 365 -14.05 18.41 -3.03
CA THR A 365 -13.88 17.68 -1.79
C THR A 365 -13.01 16.43 -2.01
N ARG A 366 -13.28 15.65 -3.06
CA ARG A 366 -12.50 14.42 -3.38
C ARG A 366 -11.02 14.72 -3.61
N VAL A 367 -10.68 15.78 -4.38
CA VAL A 367 -9.28 16.06 -4.72
C VAL A 367 -8.52 16.90 -3.70
N ARG A 368 -9.24 17.65 -2.85
CA ARG A 368 -8.62 18.56 -1.85
C ARG A 368 -8.55 17.98 -0.46
N THR A 369 -9.25 16.87 -0.21
CA THR A 369 -9.31 16.19 1.10
C THR A 369 -9.05 14.70 0.94
N VAL A 370 -8.85 14.04 2.06
CA VAL A 370 -8.83 12.57 2.14
C VAL A 370 -10.18 12.02 2.63
N GLY A 371 -11.20 12.89 2.65
CA GLY A 371 -12.54 12.55 3.06
C GLY A 371 -12.73 12.51 4.57
N SER A 372 -13.72 11.74 5.00
CA SER A 372 -14.10 11.56 6.39
C SER A 372 -13.45 10.31 6.99
N VAL A 373 -13.36 10.29 8.33
CA VAL A 373 -12.82 9.15 9.07
C VAL A 373 -13.63 7.87 8.82
N HIS A 374 -12.94 6.74 8.71
CA HIS A 374 -13.56 5.41 8.51
C HIS A 374 -14.43 5.01 9.70
N PRO A 375 -15.44 4.15 9.51
CA PRO A 375 -16.25 3.59 10.59
C PRO A 375 -15.39 2.97 11.70
N PHE A 376 -15.76 3.22 12.97
CA PHE A 376 -15.11 2.70 14.17
C PHE A 376 -13.62 3.09 14.33
N ILE A 377 -13.22 4.17 13.67
CA ILE A 377 -11.92 4.79 13.83
C ILE A 377 -12.12 6.16 14.47
N GLU A 378 -11.24 6.48 15.41
CA GLU A 378 -11.11 7.80 15.99
C GLU A 378 -9.88 8.48 15.41
N ALA A 379 -9.97 9.78 15.16
CA ALA A 379 -8.87 10.60 14.73
C ALA A 379 -8.84 11.93 15.44
N LYS A 380 -7.65 12.46 15.69
CA LYS A 380 -7.45 13.80 16.25
C LYS A 380 -6.26 14.49 15.61
N VAL A 381 -6.29 15.81 15.59
CA VAL A 381 -5.15 16.64 15.18
C VAL A 381 -4.63 17.37 16.40
N VAL A 382 -3.33 17.26 16.66
CA VAL A 382 -2.70 17.78 17.88
C VAL A 382 -1.50 18.66 17.57
N ASP A 383 -1.17 19.55 18.53
CA ASP A 383 0.10 20.30 18.54
C ASP A 383 1.28 19.45 19.06
N ALA A 384 2.44 20.07 19.20
CA ALA A 384 3.66 19.41 19.71
C ALA A 384 3.55 18.94 21.17
N GLU A 385 2.67 19.55 21.96
CA GLU A 385 2.37 19.22 23.34
C GLU A 385 1.29 18.15 23.49
N GLY A 386 0.70 17.70 22.36
CA GLY A 386 -0.37 16.69 22.32
C GLY A 386 -1.77 17.23 22.60
N VAL A 387 -1.94 18.56 22.63
CA VAL A 387 -3.23 19.21 22.82
C VAL A 387 -4.01 19.20 21.51
N ILE A 388 -5.31 18.85 21.59
CA ILE A 388 -6.19 18.84 20.42
C ILE A 388 -6.38 20.26 19.91
N LEU A 389 -6.10 20.46 18.62
CA LEU A 389 -6.24 21.76 17.97
C LEU A 389 -7.69 22.02 17.53
N PRO A 390 -8.12 23.29 17.45
CA PRO A 390 -9.37 23.67 16.79
C PRO A 390 -9.39 23.26 15.32
N ARG A 391 -10.58 23.07 14.74
CA ARG A 391 -10.74 22.86 13.31
C ARG A 391 -10.11 24.01 12.50
N GLY A 392 -9.58 23.68 11.33
CA GLY A 392 -8.88 24.62 10.46
C GLY A 392 -7.41 24.86 10.83
N GLN A 393 -6.95 24.38 11.98
CA GLN A 393 -5.53 24.45 12.36
C GLN A 393 -4.81 23.17 12.01
N ALA A 394 -3.59 23.30 11.50
CA ALA A 394 -2.74 22.17 11.11
C ALA A 394 -1.92 21.65 12.30
N GLY A 395 -1.89 20.34 12.46
CA GLY A 395 -1.08 19.65 13.49
C GLY A 395 -0.85 18.20 13.10
N GLU A 396 -0.23 17.41 13.98
CA GLU A 396 -0.02 15.99 13.73
C GLU A 396 -1.35 15.23 13.77
N LEU A 397 -1.57 14.39 12.77
CA LEU A 397 -2.73 13.48 12.71
C LEU A 397 -2.43 12.21 13.51
N LEU A 398 -3.27 11.92 14.48
CA LEU A 398 -3.25 10.68 15.26
C LEU A 398 -4.52 9.88 14.97
N VAL A 399 -4.37 8.55 14.92
CA VAL A 399 -5.46 7.61 14.61
C VAL A 399 -5.53 6.52 15.67
N ARG A 400 -6.75 6.14 16.10
CA ARG A 400 -7.01 5.05 17.02
C ARG A 400 -8.21 4.22 16.54
N GLY A 401 -8.20 2.93 16.80
CA GLY A 401 -9.34 2.04 16.51
C GLY A 401 -8.89 0.67 16.05
N TYR A 402 -9.85 -0.09 15.52
CA TYR A 402 -9.61 -1.47 15.08
C TYR A 402 -8.49 -1.60 14.04
N SER A 403 -8.25 -0.57 13.24
CA SER A 403 -7.29 -0.60 12.14
C SER A 403 -5.83 -0.47 12.56
N VAL A 404 -5.56 0.03 13.78
CA VAL A 404 -4.19 0.23 14.26
C VAL A 404 -3.50 -1.13 14.44
N MET A 405 -2.29 -1.25 13.87
CA MET A 405 -1.46 -2.45 13.96
C MET A 405 -1.23 -2.91 15.39
N ARG A 406 -0.89 -4.17 15.58
CA ARG A 406 -0.46 -4.69 16.88
C ARG A 406 0.91 -4.19 17.33
N GLY A 407 1.69 -3.67 16.40
CA GLY A 407 3.04 -3.15 16.60
C GLY A 407 4.03 -3.65 15.56
N TYR A 408 5.28 -3.23 15.66
CA TYR A 408 6.36 -3.72 14.82
C TYR A 408 6.91 -5.03 15.38
N TRP A 409 6.97 -6.07 14.55
CA TRP A 409 7.41 -7.41 14.93
C TRP A 409 8.81 -7.38 15.55
N GLY A 410 8.92 -7.90 16.79
CA GLY A 410 10.19 -7.96 17.51
C GLY A 410 10.80 -6.61 17.89
N GLN A 411 10.08 -5.48 17.73
CA GLN A 411 10.59 -4.13 17.95
C GLN A 411 9.68 -3.32 18.91
N PRO A 412 9.62 -3.69 20.21
CA PRO A 412 8.69 -3.05 21.15
C PRO A 412 8.97 -1.57 21.40
N GLU A 413 10.23 -1.13 21.30
CA GLU A 413 10.61 0.28 21.46
C GLU A 413 10.07 1.13 20.32
N LYS A 414 10.28 0.71 19.07
CA LYS A 414 9.71 1.40 17.90
C LYS A 414 8.19 1.36 17.88
N THR A 415 7.60 0.33 18.48
CA THR A 415 6.14 0.27 18.65
C THR A 415 5.65 1.35 19.60
N ARG A 416 6.34 1.53 20.77
CA ARG A 416 6.00 2.60 21.73
C ARG A 416 6.26 4.02 21.20
N GLU A 417 7.20 4.18 20.28
CA GLU A 417 7.42 5.46 19.58
C GLU A 417 6.28 5.78 18.59
N ALA A 418 5.69 4.75 17.99
CA ALA A 418 4.63 4.90 16.99
C ALA A 418 3.23 4.91 17.56
N ILE A 419 3.00 4.17 18.66
CA ILE A 419 1.69 4.03 19.31
C ILE A 419 1.84 4.43 20.78
N ASP A 420 1.16 5.50 21.18
CA ASP A 420 1.21 6.00 22.55
C ASP A 420 0.46 5.09 23.56
N ALA A 421 0.56 5.41 24.86
CA ALA A 421 -0.09 4.66 25.91
C ALA A 421 -1.64 4.68 25.83
N GLY A 422 -2.21 5.65 25.12
CA GLY A 422 -3.65 5.76 24.86
C GLY A 422 -4.11 4.98 23.63
N GLY A 423 -3.20 4.27 22.95
CA GLY A 423 -3.46 3.51 21.73
C GLY A 423 -3.56 4.37 20.48
N TRP A 424 -3.07 5.61 20.52
CA TRP A 424 -3.05 6.50 19.37
C TRP A 424 -1.81 6.24 18.53
N MET A 425 -2.02 5.92 17.25
CA MET A 425 -0.97 5.81 16.24
C MET A 425 -0.58 7.21 15.75
N HIS A 426 0.67 7.58 15.94
CA HIS A 426 1.27 8.79 15.38
C HIS A 426 1.54 8.59 13.89
N SER A 427 0.80 9.29 13.03
CA SER A 427 0.95 9.12 11.58
C SER A 427 2.25 9.73 11.04
N GLY A 428 2.78 10.73 11.73
CA GLY A 428 3.86 11.58 11.25
C GLY A 428 3.43 12.48 10.08
N ASP A 429 2.15 12.50 9.74
CA ASP A 429 1.56 13.36 8.74
C ASP A 429 0.88 14.55 9.42
N LEU A 430 1.02 15.73 8.82
CA LEU A 430 0.35 16.95 9.24
C LEU A 430 -0.98 17.07 8.52
N ALA A 431 -2.03 17.32 9.27
CA ALA A 431 -3.39 17.44 8.74
C ALA A 431 -4.15 18.59 9.41
N LEU A 432 -5.24 18.99 8.78
CA LEU A 432 -6.26 19.85 9.38
C LEU A 432 -7.65 19.23 9.16
N VAL A 433 -8.53 19.40 10.13
CA VAL A 433 -9.95 19.05 10.02
C VAL A 433 -10.71 20.28 9.54
N GLN A 434 -11.46 20.15 8.43
CA GLN A 434 -12.32 21.20 7.93
C GLN A 434 -13.60 21.33 8.75
N GLU A 435 -14.36 22.43 8.60
CA GLU A 435 -15.62 22.66 9.32
C GLU A 435 -16.65 21.54 9.07
N ASP A 436 -16.67 20.97 7.87
CA ASP A 436 -17.55 19.87 7.47
C ASP A 436 -17.11 18.49 8.00
N GLY A 437 -15.94 18.39 8.68
CA GLY A 437 -15.38 17.18 9.21
C GLY A 437 -14.50 16.38 8.23
N ASN A 438 -14.34 16.84 6.98
CA ASN A 438 -13.37 16.25 6.08
C ASN A 438 -11.94 16.63 6.50
N VAL A 439 -10.98 15.76 6.20
CA VAL A 439 -9.58 15.94 6.58
C VAL A 439 -8.73 16.26 5.35
N ARG A 440 -7.87 17.25 5.50
CA ARG A 440 -6.87 17.62 4.49
C ARG A 440 -5.47 17.32 5.03
N ILE A 441 -4.71 16.53 4.29
CA ILE A 441 -3.28 16.35 4.55
C ILE A 441 -2.53 17.55 3.99
N VAL A 442 -1.70 18.17 4.83
CA VAL A 442 -0.94 19.37 4.45
C VAL A 442 0.56 19.10 4.31
N GLY A 443 1.03 17.92 4.74
CA GLY A 443 2.42 17.52 4.57
C GLY A 443 2.83 16.41 5.53
N ARG A 444 4.13 16.18 5.61
CA ARG A 444 4.74 15.29 6.62
C ARG A 444 5.50 16.09 7.65
N LEU A 445 5.42 15.67 8.90
CA LEU A 445 6.13 16.32 9.99
C LEU A 445 7.65 16.38 9.72
N LYS A 446 8.22 15.31 9.17
CA LYS A 446 9.65 15.21 8.83
C LYS A 446 10.07 15.97 7.58
N ASP A 447 9.12 16.29 6.71
CA ASP A 447 9.36 17.01 5.45
C ASP A 447 9.07 18.51 5.59
N MET A 448 8.51 18.94 6.72
CA MET A 448 8.25 20.34 7.02
C MET A 448 9.56 21.11 7.04
N ILE A 449 9.60 22.21 6.30
CA ILE A 449 10.77 23.08 6.19
C ILE A 449 10.64 24.17 7.24
N ILE A 450 11.64 24.32 8.09
CA ILE A 450 11.68 25.37 9.13
C ILE A 450 12.64 26.47 8.68
N ARG A 451 12.07 27.56 8.13
CA ARG A 451 12.83 28.68 7.61
C ARG A 451 12.63 29.92 8.47
N GLY A 452 13.66 30.28 9.25
CA GLY A 452 13.60 31.48 10.09
C GLY A 452 12.49 31.49 11.13
N GLY A 453 12.07 30.31 11.62
CA GLY A 453 10.95 30.14 12.54
C GLY A 453 9.57 29.95 11.88
N GLU A 454 9.48 30.07 10.55
CA GLU A 454 8.28 29.80 9.79
C GLU A 454 8.19 28.34 9.37
N ASN A 455 7.04 27.70 9.59
CA ASN A 455 6.74 26.36 9.14
C ASN A 455 6.23 26.39 7.71
N ILE A 456 6.97 25.78 6.79
CA ILE A 456 6.63 25.71 5.37
C ILE A 456 6.29 24.26 5.02
N TYR A 457 5.14 24.05 4.42
CA TYR A 457 4.66 22.74 4.02
C TYR A 457 4.96 22.49 2.53
N PRO A 458 5.86 21.56 2.17
CA PRO A 458 6.23 21.28 0.79
C PRO A 458 5.04 21.07 -0.15
N ALA A 459 4.05 20.32 0.30
CA ALA A 459 2.86 20.02 -0.50
C ALA A 459 2.08 21.27 -0.94
N GLU A 460 2.09 22.34 -0.15
CA GLU A 460 1.45 23.61 -0.53
C GLU A 460 2.14 24.24 -1.74
N ILE A 461 3.47 24.22 -1.73
CA ILE A 461 4.28 24.75 -2.81
C ILE A 461 4.19 23.84 -4.05
N GLU A 462 4.24 22.52 -3.86
CA GLU A 462 4.08 21.54 -4.93
C GLU A 462 2.73 21.72 -5.64
N ASN A 463 1.64 21.84 -4.89
CA ASN A 463 0.29 22.09 -5.42
C ASN A 463 0.14 23.43 -6.14
N PHE A 464 0.96 24.41 -5.80
CA PHE A 464 1.01 25.68 -6.50
C PHE A 464 1.83 25.58 -7.78
N LEU A 465 3.03 25.02 -7.71
CA LEU A 465 3.98 24.95 -8.83
C LEU A 465 3.52 24.02 -9.95
N ILE A 466 2.79 22.94 -9.65
CA ILE A 466 2.26 22.03 -10.66
C ILE A 466 1.28 22.70 -11.64
N LYS A 467 0.74 23.87 -11.28
CA LYS A 467 -0.12 24.69 -12.14
C LYS A 467 0.66 25.54 -13.15
N HIS A 468 1.99 25.53 -13.07
CA HIS A 468 2.82 26.20 -14.06
C HIS A 468 2.74 25.45 -15.40
N PRO A 469 2.53 26.14 -16.56
CA PRO A 469 2.26 25.47 -17.85
C PRO A 469 3.38 24.54 -18.32
N ASP A 470 4.62 24.80 -17.91
CA ASP A 470 5.78 24.01 -18.31
C ASP A 470 6.22 22.97 -17.29
N ILE A 471 5.65 22.95 -16.08
CA ILE A 471 5.98 21.95 -15.04
C ILE A 471 5.10 20.72 -15.23
N ILE A 472 5.74 19.55 -15.37
CA ILE A 472 5.09 18.24 -15.49
C ILE A 472 4.93 17.60 -14.11
N ASP A 473 5.96 17.77 -13.25
CA ASP A 473 6.00 17.20 -11.91
C ASP A 473 6.95 18.02 -11.03
N VAL A 474 6.72 18.03 -9.71
CA VAL A 474 7.51 18.85 -8.78
C VAL A 474 7.64 18.18 -7.43
N SER A 475 8.82 18.28 -6.84
CA SER A 475 9.09 17.85 -5.46
C SER A 475 9.84 18.93 -4.72
N VAL A 476 9.31 19.32 -3.55
CA VAL A 476 9.83 20.41 -2.72
C VAL A 476 10.36 19.84 -1.40
N PHE A 477 11.53 20.32 -0.96
CA PHE A 477 12.17 19.90 0.29
C PHE A 477 13.08 20.98 0.84
N GLY A 478 13.40 20.88 2.15
CA GLY A 478 14.31 21.80 2.81
C GLY A 478 15.78 21.44 2.57
N VAL A 479 16.62 22.44 2.36
CA VAL A 479 18.07 22.31 2.35
C VAL A 479 18.68 23.19 3.46
N PRO A 480 19.78 22.76 4.12
CA PRO A 480 20.38 23.53 5.19
C PRO A 480 20.82 24.93 4.75
N HIS A 481 20.63 25.92 5.61
CA HIS A 481 21.06 27.30 5.42
C HIS A 481 21.53 27.93 6.73
N GLU A 482 22.71 28.56 6.74
CA GLU A 482 23.37 29.05 7.96
C GLU A 482 22.52 30.06 8.76
N LYS A 483 21.84 30.99 8.07
CA LYS A 483 21.07 32.06 8.70
C LYS A 483 19.64 31.65 9.04
N TRP A 484 18.99 30.87 8.18
CA TRP A 484 17.55 30.61 8.24
C TRP A 484 17.21 29.21 8.78
N GLY A 485 18.23 28.37 9.08
CA GLY A 485 18.07 26.97 9.40
C GLY A 485 17.89 26.14 8.14
N GLU A 486 16.82 26.37 7.40
CA GLU A 486 16.58 25.75 6.11
C GLU A 486 16.12 26.77 5.05
N GLU A 487 16.29 26.39 3.78
CA GLU A 487 15.72 27.07 2.63
C GLU A 487 14.94 26.11 1.75
N VAL A 488 14.01 26.67 0.96
CA VAL A 488 13.15 25.90 0.07
C VAL A 488 13.89 25.56 -1.21
N CYS A 489 14.00 24.26 -1.50
CA CYS A 489 14.51 23.72 -2.75
C CYS A 489 13.38 23.03 -3.51
N ALA A 490 13.27 23.29 -4.81
CA ALA A 490 12.35 22.63 -5.70
C ALA A 490 13.11 21.86 -6.79
N TRP A 491 12.83 20.57 -6.93
CA TRP A 491 13.20 19.83 -8.13
C TRP A 491 11.97 19.69 -9.01
N VAL A 492 12.13 19.96 -10.31
CA VAL A 492 11.03 19.94 -11.27
C VAL A 492 11.36 19.05 -12.47
N ARG A 493 10.36 18.33 -12.95
CA ARG A 493 10.33 17.78 -14.30
C ARG A 493 9.54 18.76 -15.15
N ALA A 494 10.13 19.26 -16.21
CA ALA A 494 9.52 20.30 -17.01
C ALA A 494 9.61 20.01 -18.51
N ARG A 495 8.72 20.62 -19.31
CA ARG A 495 8.69 20.50 -20.77
C ARG A 495 9.86 21.22 -21.44
N ARG A 496 10.44 22.20 -20.74
CA ARG A 496 11.62 22.96 -21.12
C ARG A 496 12.42 23.33 -19.87
N SER A 497 13.63 23.77 -20.03
CA SER A 497 14.41 24.30 -18.89
C SER A 497 13.73 25.55 -18.34
N ILE A 498 13.61 25.60 -17.01
CA ILE A 498 13.10 26.74 -16.23
C ILE A 498 14.24 27.16 -15.31
N ASP A 499 14.56 28.43 -15.23
CA ASP A 499 15.53 28.94 -14.28
C ASP A 499 14.88 29.44 -12.97
N VAL A 500 15.69 29.68 -11.95
CA VAL A 500 15.19 30.07 -10.63
C VAL A 500 14.55 31.46 -10.62
N ASP A 501 14.98 32.35 -11.49
CA ASP A 501 14.44 33.71 -11.55
C ASP A 501 13.07 33.74 -12.23
N GLU A 502 12.89 32.95 -13.29
CA GLU A 502 11.58 32.70 -13.92
C GLU A 502 10.59 32.09 -12.92
N LEU A 503 11.02 31.06 -12.17
CA LEU A 503 10.18 30.46 -11.14
C LEU A 503 9.82 31.47 -10.04
N ARG A 504 10.76 32.29 -9.63
CA ARG A 504 10.57 33.36 -8.62
C ARG A 504 9.56 34.40 -9.12
N GLU A 505 9.67 34.83 -10.38
CA GLU A 505 8.71 35.74 -10.99
C GLU A 505 7.29 35.15 -11.01
N TYR A 506 7.17 33.88 -11.40
CA TYR A 506 5.89 33.16 -11.35
C TYR A 506 5.29 33.11 -9.94
N CYS A 507 6.10 32.94 -8.91
CA CYS A 507 5.66 32.85 -7.52
C CYS A 507 5.34 34.21 -6.88
N THR A 508 6.01 35.28 -7.32
CA THR A 508 5.93 36.62 -6.68
C THR A 508 4.51 37.18 -6.70
N GLY A 509 4.02 37.58 -5.53
CA GLY A 509 2.67 38.09 -5.36
C GLY A 509 1.55 37.03 -5.38
N ARG A 510 1.90 35.75 -5.58
CA ARG A 510 0.94 34.64 -5.62
C ARG A 510 1.04 33.70 -4.43
N ILE A 511 2.25 33.56 -3.86
CA ILE A 511 2.50 32.84 -2.59
C ILE A 511 3.34 33.71 -1.66
N ALA A 512 3.36 33.38 -0.37
CA ALA A 512 4.15 34.13 0.62
C ALA A 512 5.64 34.06 0.26
N HIS A 513 6.34 35.19 0.42
CA HIS A 513 7.75 35.34 0.02
C HIS A 513 8.67 34.26 0.60
N PHE A 514 8.47 33.86 1.87
CA PHE A 514 9.28 32.84 2.53
C PHE A 514 9.07 31.42 1.97
N LYS A 515 7.99 31.19 1.22
CA LYS A 515 7.66 29.92 0.55
C LYS A 515 8.25 29.79 -0.86
N ILE A 516 8.73 30.91 -1.43
CA ILE A 516 9.28 30.90 -2.80
C ILE A 516 10.60 30.09 -2.79
N PRO A 517 10.74 29.07 -3.66
CA PRO A 517 11.97 28.30 -3.77
C PRO A 517 13.17 29.20 -4.10
N THR A 518 14.24 29.06 -3.33
CA THR A 518 15.51 29.74 -3.55
C THR A 518 16.49 28.89 -4.36
N HIS A 519 16.20 27.59 -4.43
CA HIS A 519 16.96 26.62 -5.21
C HIS A 519 16.00 25.88 -6.14
N LEU A 520 16.39 25.76 -7.41
CA LEU A 520 15.63 25.06 -8.45
C LEU A 520 16.55 24.13 -9.21
N ARG A 521 16.08 22.91 -9.46
CA ARG A 521 16.75 21.95 -10.34
C ARG A 521 15.75 21.31 -11.30
N CYS A 522 16.04 21.40 -12.61
CA CYS A 522 15.34 20.62 -13.61
C CYS A 522 15.97 19.22 -13.70
N VAL A 523 15.17 18.18 -13.66
CA VAL A 523 15.60 16.76 -13.74
C VAL A 523 14.71 15.99 -14.72
N ASP A 524 15.24 14.92 -15.26
CA ASP A 524 14.45 14.02 -16.12
C ASP A 524 13.59 13.08 -15.28
N GLU A 525 14.11 12.63 -14.12
CA GLU A 525 13.42 11.71 -13.21
C GLU A 525 13.75 12.05 -11.75
N PHE A 526 12.81 11.78 -10.85
CA PHE A 526 13.06 11.84 -9.41
C PHE A 526 13.57 10.49 -8.90
N PRO A 527 14.43 10.46 -7.86
CA PRO A 527 14.67 9.24 -7.10
C PRO A 527 13.35 8.71 -6.52
N MET A 528 12.99 7.48 -6.88
CA MET A 528 11.71 6.88 -6.49
C MET A 528 11.92 5.65 -5.63
N THR A 529 10.96 5.37 -4.74
CA THR A 529 10.83 4.05 -4.14
C THR A 529 10.24 3.07 -5.16
N VAL A 530 10.36 1.78 -4.89
CA VAL A 530 9.75 0.72 -5.72
C VAL A 530 8.22 0.85 -5.81
N THR A 531 7.61 1.48 -4.81
CA THR A 531 6.17 1.75 -4.75
C THR A 531 5.76 3.06 -5.43
N GLY A 532 6.69 3.72 -6.16
CA GLY A 532 6.40 4.95 -6.89
C GLY A 532 6.34 6.22 -6.01
N LYS A 533 6.92 6.21 -4.80
CA LYS A 533 7.00 7.40 -3.95
C LYS A 533 8.36 8.09 -4.12
N VAL A 534 8.34 9.42 -4.20
CA VAL A 534 9.56 10.26 -4.30
C VAL A 534 10.40 10.14 -3.03
N ARG A 535 11.71 9.94 -3.20
CA ARG A 535 12.69 9.81 -2.10
C ARG A 535 13.33 11.16 -1.76
N LYS A 536 12.58 12.06 -1.10
CA LYS A 536 13.05 13.41 -0.75
C LYS A 536 14.36 13.42 0.07
N VAL A 537 14.59 12.42 0.91
CA VAL A 537 15.84 12.27 1.68
C VAL A 537 17.06 12.14 0.77
N GLU A 538 16.92 11.34 -0.31
CA GLU A 538 17.99 11.16 -1.30
C GLU A 538 18.20 12.43 -2.12
N MET A 539 17.11 13.09 -2.55
CA MET A 539 17.19 14.37 -3.25
C MET A 539 17.90 15.43 -2.41
N ARG A 540 17.56 15.52 -1.10
CA ARG A 540 18.23 16.41 -0.16
C ARG A 540 19.72 16.10 -0.03
N ALA A 541 20.09 14.83 0.09
CA ALA A 541 21.49 14.41 0.20
C ALA A 541 22.30 14.78 -1.06
N LEU A 542 21.72 14.55 -2.24
CA LEU A 542 22.33 14.92 -3.53
C LEU A 542 22.51 16.44 -3.65
N GLU A 543 21.50 17.22 -3.29
CA GLU A 543 21.57 18.68 -3.36
C GLU A 543 22.62 19.27 -2.40
N VAL A 544 22.71 18.74 -1.19
CA VAL A 544 23.73 19.15 -0.21
C VAL A 544 25.14 18.76 -0.66
N GLY A 545 25.30 17.54 -1.21
CA GLY A 545 26.58 17.06 -1.74
C GLY A 545 27.11 17.93 -2.89
N MET A 546 26.25 18.30 -3.83
CA MET A 546 26.63 19.16 -4.97
C MET A 546 27.00 20.59 -4.54
N LYS A 547 26.28 21.19 -3.59
CA LYS A 547 26.65 22.50 -3.03
C LYS A 547 28.03 22.51 -2.35
N MET A 548 28.42 21.40 -1.74
CA MET A 548 29.76 21.27 -1.14
C MET A 548 30.84 21.16 -2.21
N GLU A 549 30.55 20.62 -3.40
CA GLU A 549 31.49 20.58 -4.53
C GLU A 549 31.62 21.93 -5.24
N GLU A 550 30.52 22.67 -5.40
CA GLU A 550 30.49 24.02 -5.99
C GLU A 550 31.18 25.07 -5.10
N SER A 551 31.31 24.80 -3.80
CA SER A 551 31.97 25.67 -2.81
C SER A 551 33.49 25.41 -2.65
N ARG A 552 34.04 24.40 -3.35
CA ARG A 552 35.47 24.05 -3.41
C ARG A 552 36.09 24.54 -4.69
#